data_bee258fed7fdde9017a3e6b12b3af110
#
_entry.id   bee258fed7fdde9017a3e6b12b3af110
#
_cell.length_a   1.000
_cell.length_b   1.000
_cell.length_c   1.000
_cell.angle_alpha   90.00
_cell.angle_beta   90.00
_cell.angle_gamma   90.00
#
_symmetry.space_group_name_H-M   'P 1'
#
loop_
_entity.id
_entity.type
_entity.pdbx_description
1 polymer ?
#
loop_
_entity_poly.entity_id
_entity_poly.type
_entity_poly.pdbx_seq_one_letter_code
_entity_poly.pdbx_strand_id
1 'polypeptide(L)'
;MENLLNMNKNLSWTFLVLLIVYGCTKDYILQPISLKATFQSSEPNLFTSLDGTTYLSFISTDLSSEESKLYFSTLDLDNLKWNKPSLINSSADWFVNWADFPRITANNSNGLSVHYLQKSGEDTYSYDIKVMNSSDGGANWNKPLKLHTDNTKTEHGFVSTINYNNDFLSTYLDGRQNELAKHDKGVKPQMTLRSTSYNVDGEILMDKLIDDRVCDCCQTDLGITKSNIPITVYRDRSENETRDIYYSFFKDSNWSIPAVVNNDKWIISGCPVNGPAISTFKNSSSVVWYTEEEGESKLKIAFSENIINGFDDPILINANDPLGRVDIEMISETSSLISYMDIVDEKAYIKVQKINSITGNNKFIIIEEISNTRASGFPKINIIDNDKTIITWTDAQNKYNVKTMLLNNSYFD
;
A
#
# COMPACT_ATOMS: atom_id res chain seq x y z
N MET A 1 -75.34 62.65 26.17
CA MET A 1 -75.27 61.78 27.34
C MET A 1 -74.89 60.40 26.78
N GLU A 2 -73.62 60.08 26.90
CA GLU A 2 -73.10 58.91 27.54
C GLU A 2 -73.27 57.63 26.68
N ASN A 3 -72.33 56.87 26.44
CA ASN A 3 -70.92 56.61 26.70
C ASN A 3 -70.51 55.54 25.75
N LEU A 4 -69.44 55.81 25.02
CA LEU A 4 -68.74 54.83 24.15
C LEU A 4 -67.83 53.95 24.99
N LEU A 5 -68.01 52.66 24.92
CA LEU A 5 -67.05 51.70 25.42
C LEU A 5 -66.15 51.18 24.29
N ASN A 6 -64.92 51.55 24.37
CA ASN A 6 -63.79 51.03 23.56
C ASN A 6 -63.52 49.55 23.83
N MET A 7 -63.55 48.74 22.81
CA MET A 7 -62.95 47.41 22.85
C MET A 7 -61.71 47.38 21.96
N ASN A 8 -60.54 47.48 22.58
CA ASN A 8 -59.23 47.18 21.94
C ASN A 8 -59.06 45.70 21.77
N LYS A 9 -59.03 45.23 20.51
CA LYS A 9 -58.59 43.90 20.19
C LYS A 9 -57.06 43.96 19.94
N ASN A 10 -56.28 43.51 20.92
CA ASN A 10 -54.86 43.23 20.77
C ASN A 10 -54.67 41.96 19.92
N LEU A 11 -54.27 42.15 18.68
CA LEU A 11 -53.84 41.07 17.78
C LEU A 11 -52.35 40.78 18.07
N SER A 12 -52.08 39.77 18.89
CA SER A 12 -50.74 39.30 19.17
C SER A 12 -50.22 38.53 17.96
N TRP A 13 -49.31 39.14 17.21
CA TRP A 13 -48.54 38.43 16.16
C TRP A 13 -47.37 37.71 16.83
N THR A 14 -47.53 36.39 17.01
CA THR A 14 -46.42 35.52 17.40
C THR A 14 -45.56 35.25 16.16
N PHE A 15 -44.44 35.97 16.04
CA PHE A 15 -43.39 35.63 15.07
C PHE A 15 -42.73 34.34 15.52
N LEU A 16 -43.04 33.23 14.82
CA LEU A 16 -42.32 31.96 14.93
C LEU A 16 -40.96 32.13 14.21
N VAL A 17 -39.92 32.49 14.96
CA VAL A 17 -38.55 32.48 14.42
C VAL A 17 -38.09 31.03 14.29
N LEU A 18 -38.15 30.48 13.07
CA LEU A 18 -37.51 29.23 12.74
C LEU A 18 -35.98 29.48 12.77
N LEU A 19 -35.36 29.15 13.88
CA LEU A 19 -33.89 28.98 13.95
C LEU A 19 -33.50 27.78 13.10
N ILE A 20 -33.17 28.01 11.84
CA ILE A 20 -32.45 27.04 11.04
C ILE A 20 -31.04 26.98 11.65
N VAL A 21 -30.82 26.00 12.51
CA VAL A 21 -29.46 25.64 12.96
C VAL A 21 -28.78 25.00 11.77
N TYR A 22 -28.12 25.80 10.94
CA TYR A 22 -27.08 25.27 10.06
C TYR A 22 -26.00 24.73 10.98
N GLY A 23 -26.01 23.42 11.21
CA GLY A 23 -24.88 22.72 11.76
C GLY A 23 -23.70 22.86 10.77
N CYS A 24 -22.83 23.85 11.01
CA CYS A 24 -21.50 23.83 10.41
C CYS A 24 -20.83 22.54 10.91
N THR A 25 -20.89 21.49 10.14
CA THR A 25 -19.91 20.41 10.24
C THR A 25 -18.57 21.07 9.94
N LYS A 26 -17.74 21.24 10.96
CA LYS A 26 -16.33 21.59 10.73
C LYS A 26 -15.75 20.45 9.89
N ASP A 27 -15.50 20.70 8.62
CA ASP A 27 -14.73 19.80 7.78
C ASP A 27 -13.31 19.76 8.34
N TYR A 28 -13.02 18.76 9.15
CA TYR A 28 -11.68 18.54 9.65
C TYR A 28 -10.82 18.05 8.47
N ILE A 29 -9.63 18.65 8.32
CA ILE A 29 -8.65 18.23 7.33
C ILE A 29 -8.15 16.81 7.62
N LEU A 30 -7.91 16.51 8.89
CA LEU A 30 -7.46 15.21 9.40
C LEU A 30 -8.41 14.73 10.50
N GLN A 31 -8.88 13.49 10.40
CA GLN A 31 -9.75 12.84 11.38
C GLN A 31 -9.22 11.46 11.75
N PRO A 32 -8.93 11.19 13.04
CA PRO A 32 -8.49 9.87 13.46
C PRO A 32 -9.60 8.84 13.31
N ILE A 33 -9.27 7.67 12.79
CA ILE A 33 -10.18 6.53 12.70
C ILE A 33 -9.81 5.54 13.79
N SER A 34 -10.77 5.19 14.65
CA SER A 34 -10.51 4.31 15.78
C SER A 34 -10.44 2.84 15.35
N LEU A 35 -9.32 2.17 15.68
CA LEU A 35 -9.19 0.72 15.65
C LEU A 35 -9.27 0.19 17.09
N LYS A 36 -10.34 -0.52 17.42
CA LYS A 36 -10.50 -1.14 18.75
C LYS A 36 -9.75 -2.47 18.81
N ALA A 37 -8.43 -2.41 18.84
CA ALA A 37 -7.57 -3.55 19.16
C ALA A 37 -7.05 -3.40 20.58
N THR A 38 -7.15 -4.46 21.38
CA THR A 38 -6.66 -4.53 22.77
C THR A 38 -5.25 -5.12 22.86
N PHE A 39 -4.60 -5.32 21.72
CA PHE A 39 -3.31 -5.97 21.55
C PHE A 39 -2.38 -5.08 20.70
N GLN A 40 -1.09 -5.33 20.78
CA GLN A 40 -0.10 -4.67 19.91
C GLN A 40 -0.35 -5.06 18.45
N SER A 41 -0.21 -4.11 17.54
CA SER A 41 -0.45 -4.31 16.11
C SER A 41 0.55 -3.51 15.28
N SER A 42 0.93 -4.08 14.14
CA SER A 42 1.95 -3.54 13.23
C SER A 42 1.70 -4.00 11.79
N GLU A 43 2.55 -3.59 10.88
CA GLU A 43 2.54 -3.95 9.46
C GLU A 43 1.17 -3.77 8.79
N PRO A 44 0.55 -2.57 8.88
CA PRO A 44 -0.75 -2.33 8.27
C PRO A 44 -0.66 -2.24 6.75
N ASN A 45 -1.71 -2.72 6.07
CA ASN A 45 -1.92 -2.48 4.65
C ASN A 45 -3.39 -2.16 4.38
N LEU A 46 -3.63 -1.30 3.39
CA LEU A 46 -4.96 -0.84 2.98
C LEU A 46 -5.29 -1.35 1.58
N PHE A 47 -6.56 -1.60 1.37
CA PHE A 47 -7.12 -1.90 0.05
C PHE A 47 -8.59 -1.44 -0.01
N THR A 48 -8.98 -0.74 -1.09
CA THR A 48 -10.39 -0.42 -1.35
C THR A 48 -10.85 -1.18 -2.60
N SER A 49 -11.89 -1.99 -2.45
CA SER A 49 -12.48 -2.75 -3.54
C SER A 49 -13.35 -1.86 -4.45
N LEU A 50 -13.72 -2.37 -5.62
CA LEU A 50 -14.53 -1.63 -6.58
C LEU A 50 -15.94 -1.27 -6.08
N ASP A 51 -16.47 -2.00 -5.09
CA ASP A 51 -17.75 -1.68 -4.44
C ASP A 51 -17.61 -0.61 -3.34
N GLY A 52 -16.40 -0.08 -3.12
CA GLY A 52 -16.09 0.95 -2.12
C GLY A 52 -15.80 0.42 -0.71
N THR A 53 -15.78 -0.90 -0.50
CA THR A 53 -15.39 -1.47 0.80
C THR A 53 -13.90 -1.31 1.01
N THR A 54 -13.51 -0.60 2.07
CA THR A 54 -12.11 -0.42 2.47
C THR A 54 -11.72 -1.44 3.53
N TYR A 55 -10.64 -2.17 3.24
CA TYR A 55 -10.05 -3.20 4.10
C TYR A 55 -8.76 -2.71 4.71
N LEU A 56 -8.50 -3.11 5.95
CA LEU A 56 -7.24 -3.00 6.65
C LEU A 56 -6.78 -4.40 7.04
N SER A 57 -5.59 -4.82 6.63
CA SER A 57 -4.91 -5.98 7.20
C SER A 57 -3.76 -5.55 8.10
N PHE A 58 -3.46 -6.34 9.13
CA PHE A 58 -2.36 -6.05 10.06
C PHE A 58 -1.98 -7.29 10.86
N ILE A 59 -0.76 -7.27 11.42
CA ILE A 59 -0.26 -8.33 12.30
C ILE A 59 -0.35 -7.87 13.76
N SER A 60 -0.65 -8.81 14.65
CA SER A 60 -0.45 -8.69 16.08
C SER A 60 0.48 -9.81 16.55
N THR A 61 1.52 -9.47 17.29
CA THR A 61 2.44 -10.46 17.88
C THR A 61 2.27 -10.49 19.39
N ASP A 62 1.99 -11.67 19.93
CA ASP A 62 1.98 -11.90 21.37
C ASP A 62 3.41 -12.19 21.83
N LEU A 63 4.03 -11.23 22.51
CA LEU A 63 5.41 -11.32 22.98
C LEU A 63 5.63 -12.45 24.02
N SER A 64 4.57 -12.95 24.65
CA SER A 64 4.67 -14.01 25.66
C SER A 64 4.70 -15.42 25.07
N SER A 65 4.02 -15.61 23.93
CA SER A 65 3.93 -16.90 23.21
C SER A 65 4.70 -16.92 21.90
N GLU A 66 5.27 -15.78 21.46
CA GLU A 66 5.87 -15.58 20.15
C GLU A 66 4.91 -15.88 18.98
N GLU A 67 3.60 -15.99 19.26
CA GLU A 67 2.58 -16.24 18.26
C GLU A 67 2.21 -14.94 17.54
N SER A 68 2.30 -14.97 16.22
CA SER A 68 1.82 -13.90 15.34
C SER A 68 0.44 -14.22 14.81
N LYS A 69 -0.41 -13.20 14.71
CA LYS A 69 -1.81 -13.29 14.29
C LYS A 69 -2.08 -12.28 13.19
N LEU A 70 -2.62 -12.75 12.09
CA LEU A 70 -3.05 -11.91 10.97
C LEU A 70 -4.53 -11.61 11.09
N TYR A 71 -4.85 -10.32 11.10
CA TYR A 71 -6.21 -9.80 11.17
C TYR A 71 -6.56 -8.99 9.94
N PHE A 72 -7.85 -8.89 9.66
CA PHE A 72 -8.40 -7.85 8.80
C PHE A 72 -9.61 -7.18 9.46
N SER A 73 -9.93 -5.99 8.98
CA SER A 73 -11.11 -5.24 9.34
C SER A 73 -11.64 -4.46 8.15
N THR A 74 -12.91 -4.08 8.16
CA THR A 74 -13.53 -3.19 7.18
C THR A 74 -13.86 -1.85 7.80
N LEU A 75 -13.80 -0.79 7.01
CA LEU A 75 -14.07 0.57 7.45
C LEU A 75 -15.57 0.84 7.57
N ASP A 76 -15.98 1.36 8.72
CA ASP A 76 -17.28 2.02 8.95
C ASP A 76 -17.05 3.54 8.85
N LEU A 77 -17.20 4.08 7.66
CA LEU A 77 -16.90 5.49 7.38
C LEU A 77 -17.86 6.42 8.09
N ASP A 78 -19.14 6.05 8.24
CA ASP A 78 -20.18 6.87 8.88
C ASP A 78 -19.87 7.12 10.36
N ASN A 79 -19.26 6.13 11.03
CA ASN A 79 -18.91 6.22 12.44
C ASN A 79 -17.40 6.45 12.68
N LEU A 80 -16.60 6.67 11.63
CA LEU A 80 -15.14 6.89 11.67
C LEU A 80 -14.41 5.85 12.54
N LYS A 81 -14.68 4.59 12.27
CA LYS A 81 -14.07 3.48 13.00
C LYS A 81 -13.88 2.26 12.10
N TRP A 82 -12.92 1.44 12.46
CA TRP A 82 -12.82 0.09 11.95
C TRP A 82 -13.84 -0.82 12.64
N ASN A 83 -14.45 -1.71 11.90
CA ASN A 83 -15.24 -2.79 12.46
C ASN A 83 -14.36 -3.69 13.35
N LYS A 84 -14.97 -4.60 14.12
CA LYS A 84 -14.21 -5.51 14.95
C LYS A 84 -13.28 -6.35 14.09
N PRO A 85 -11.95 -6.37 14.37
CA PRO A 85 -11.01 -7.19 13.61
C PRO A 85 -11.37 -8.67 13.64
N SER A 86 -11.30 -9.31 12.48
CA SER A 86 -11.49 -10.74 12.29
C SER A 86 -10.15 -11.43 12.11
N LEU A 87 -9.91 -12.50 12.86
CA LEU A 87 -8.70 -13.31 12.73
C LEU A 87 -8.75 -14.11 11.43
N ILE A 88 -7.68 -14.05 10.65
CA ILE A 88 -7.48 -14.86 9.44
C ILE A 88 -6.73 -16.14 9.79
N ASN A 89 -5.57 -16.00 10.42
CA ASN A 89 -4.70 -17.11 10.79
C ASN A 89 -3.73 -16.71 11.89
N SER A 90 -3.08 -17.70 12.53
CA SER A 90 -2.03 -17.49 13.53
C SER A 90 -1.00 -18.61 13.51
N SER A 91 0.25 -18.28 13.86
CA SER A 91 1.33 -19.25 14.07
C SER A 91 2.52 -18.62 14.79
N ALA A 92 3.36 -19.47 15.39
CA ALA A 92 4.64 -19.07 15.97
C ALA A 92 5.82 -19.17 14.99
N ASP A 93 5.63 -19.75 13.81
CA ASP A 93 6.67 -19.97 12.80
C ASP A 93 6.60 -19.00 11.60
N TRP A 94 6.01 -17.83 11.80
CA TRP A 94 5.98 -16.79 10.77
C TRP A 94 7.27 -15.95 10.77
N PHE A 95 7.61 -15.47 9.57
CA PHE A 95 8.61 -14.45 9.37
C PHE A 95 7.92 -13.09 9.30
N VAL A 96 7.85 -12.39 10.44
CA VAL A 96 7.27 -11.04 10.51
C VAL A 96 8.36 -10.02 10.24
N ASN A 97 8.18 -9.22 9.20
CA ASN A 97 9.17 -8.25 8.75
C ASN A 97 8.50 -6.90 8.48
N TRP A 98 9.08 -5.83 9.02
CA TRP A 98 8.62 -4.46 8.88
C TRP A 98 8.53 -3.97 7.42
N ALA A 99 9.29 -4.58 6.51
CA ALA A 99 9.40 -4.20 5.10
C ALA A 99 8.68 -5.17 4.16
N ASP A 100 8.28 -6.36 4.65
CA ASP A 100 7.56 -7.37 3.87
C ASP A 100 6.29 -7.75 4.63
N PHE A 101 5.29 -6.92 4.49
CA PHE A 101 4.05 -6.93 5.26
C PHE A 101 2.90 -7.60 4.49
N PRO A 102 1.93 -8.22 5.20
CA PRO A 102 0.79 -8.87 4.56
C PRO A 102 -0.08 -7.87 3.82
N ARG A 103 -0.51 -8.23 2.61
CA ARG A 103 -1.46 -7.42 1.82
C ARG A 103 -2.74 -8.21 1.59
N ILE A 104 -3.88 -7.54 1.81
CA ILE A 104 -5.22 -8.05 1.49
C ILE A 104 -5.70 -7.46 0.17
N THR A 105 -6.35 -8.27 -0.65
CA THR A 105 -6.92 -7.85 -1.95
C THR A 105 -8.29 -8.50 -2.11
N ALA A 106 -9.24 -7.81 -2.73
CA ALA A 106 -10.55 -8.35 -3.08
C ALA A 106 -10.70 -8.49 -4.60
N ASN A 107 -11.41 -9.53 -5.04
CA ASN A 107 -11.87 -9.64 -6.41
C ASN A 107 -13.30 -9.07 -6.57
N ASN A 108 -13.85 -9.08 -7.81
CA ASN A 108 -15.16 -8.50 -8.08
C ASN A 108 -16.34 -9.35 -7.61
N SER A 109 -16.09 -10.56 -7.08
CA SER A 109 -17.11 -11.51 -6.63
C SER A 109 -17.09 -11.73 -5.11
N ASN A 110 -16.64 -10.72 -4.34
CA ASN A 110 -16.50 -10.77 -2.90
C ASN A 110 -15.48 -11.82 -2.38
N GLY A 111 -14.61 -12.30 -3.26
CA GLY A 111 -13.48 -13.14 -2.88
C GLY A 111 -12.34 -12.28 -2.33
N LEU A 112 -11.71 -12.74 -1.26
CA LEU A 112 -10.55 -12.10 -0.63
C LEU A 112 -9.33 -12.99 -0.79
N SER A 113 -8.17 -12.37 -0.93
CA SER A 113 -6.87 -13.02 -0.85
C SER A 113 -5.95 -12.21 0.06
N VAL A 114 -5.18 -12.89 0.91
CA VAL A 114 -4.17 -12.29 1.78
C VAL A 114 -2.96 -13.19 1.83
N HIS A 115 -1.76 -12.60 1.88
CA HIS A 115 -0.52 -13.36 2.05
C HIS A 115 0.12 -13.10 3.41
N TYR A 116 0.95 -14.01 3.83
CA TYR A 116 1.89 -13.89 4.95
C TYR A 116 3.12 -14.78 4.67
N LEU A 117 4.19 -14.57 5.43
CA LEU A 117 5.43 -15.30 5.28
C LEU A 117 5.57 -16.34 6.39
N GLN A 118 5.88 -17.56 6.02
CA GLN A 118 6.07 -18.68 6.94
C GLN A 118 7.48 -19.23 6.81
N LYS A 119 8.19 -19.41 7.92
CA LYS A 119 9.51 -20.05 7.92
C LYS A 119 9.47 -21.43 7.27
N SER A 120 10.40 -21.69 6.37
CA SER A 120 10.53 -22.95 5.63
C SER A 120 11.83 -23.71 5.95
N GLY A 121 12.76 -23.07 6.69
CA GLY A 121 14.05 -23.62 7.10
C GLY A 121 14.60 -22.97 8.36
N GLU A 122 15.83 -23.34 8.73
CA GLU A 122 16.52 -22.82 9.92
C GLU A 122 17.22 -21.47 9.66
N ASP A 123 17.57 -21.18 8.42
CA ASP A 123 18.20 -19.92 8.05
C ASP A 123 17.23 -18.75 8.22
N THR A 124 17.72 -17.58 8.61
CA THR A 124 16.93 -16.39 8.86
C THR A 124 16.03 -16.00 7.70
N TYR A 125 16.53 -16.15 6.47
CA TYR A 125 15.82 -15.81 5.24
C TYR A 125 15.26 -17.04 4.49
N SER A 126 15.02 -18.14 5.20
CA SER A 126 14.32 -19.31 4.66
C SER A 126 12.84 -19.22 5.00
N TYR A 127 12.04 -18.67 4.10
CA TYR A 127 10.59 -18.56 4.26
C TYR A 127 9.84 -18.67 2.93
N ASP A 128 8.62 -19.19 3.03
CA ASP A 128 7.66 -19.36 1.94
C ASP A 128 6.60 -18.25 1.99
N ILE A 129 6.10 -17.85 0.83
CA ILE A 129 4.88 -17.08 0.71
C ILE A 129 3.69 -18.03 0.86
N LYS A 130 2.86 -17.78 1.88
CA LYS A 130 1.57 -18.44 2.08
C LYS A 130 0.44 -17.49 1.75
N VAL A 131 -0.54 -17.98 1.01
CA VAL A 131 -1.74 -17.24 0.63
C VAL A 131 -2.96 -17.92 1.21
N MET A 132 -3.88 -17.16 1.76
CA MET A 132 -5.19 -17.64 2.19
C MET A 132 -6.27 -16.87 1.43
N ASN A 133 -7.24 -17.62 0.92
CA ASN A 133 -8.36 -17.07 0.17
C ASN A 133 -9.67 -17.33 0.91
N SER A 134 -10.62 -16.42 0.70
CA SER A 134 -12.00 -16.53 1.15
C SER A 134 -12.92 -16.25 -0.03
N SER A 135 -13.96 -17.05 -0.20
CA SER A 135 -15.00 -16.84 -1.23
C SER A 135 -16.27 -16.18 -0.67
N ASP A 136 -16.29 -15.86 0.62
CA ASP A 136 -17.46 -15.36 1.35
C ASP A 136 -17.20 -14.07 2.14
N GLY A 137 -16.30 -13.21 1.63
CA GLY A 137 -15.99 -11.91 2.23
C GLY A 137 -15.24 -12.00 3.56
N GLY A 138 -14.50 -13.07 3.80
CA GLY A 138 -13.68 -13.27 5.01
C GLY A 138 -14.39 -13.96 6.16
N ALA A 139 -15.60 -14.50 5.94
CA ALA A 139 -16.29 -15.29 6.95
C ALA A 139 -15.60 -16.64 7.17
N ASN A 140 -15.11 -17.27 6.11
CA ASN A 140 -14.31 -18.49 6.15
C ASN A 140 -13.08 -18.34 5.24
N TRP A 141 -11.97 -18.98 5.64
CA TRP A 141 -10.71 -18.96 4.91
C TRP A 141 -10.29 -20.38 4.53
N ASN A 142 -9.80 -20.55 3.30
CA ASN A 142 -9.24 -21.80 2.80
C ASN A 142 -7.95 -22.17 3.54
N LYS A 143 -7.48 -23.40 3.34
CA LYS A 143 -6.14 -23.80 3.80
C LYS A 143 -5.08 -22.97 3.09
N PRO A 144 -3.95 -22.66 3.75
CA PRO A 144 -2.86 -21.90 3.13
C PRO A 144 -2.33 -22.58 1.85
N LEU A 145 -2.26 -21.81 0.78
CA LEU A 145 -1.61 -22.15 -0.46
C LEU A 145 -0.15 -21.66 -0.42
N LYS A 146 0.81 -22.43 -0.88
CA LYS A 146 2.15 -21.94 -1.20
C LYS A 146 2.12 -21.27 -2.59
N LEU A 147 2.45 -19.97 -2.65
CA LEU A 147 2.31 -19.19 -3.87
C LEU A 147 3.34 -19.58 -4.95
N HIS A 148 4.57 -19.83 -4.56
CA HIS A 148 5.64 -20.24 -5.46
C HIS A 148 5.66 -21.76 -5.68
N THR A 149 6.13 -22.19 -6.85
CA THR A 149 6.00 -23.59 -7.31
C THR A 149 7.23 -24.46 -7.04
N ASP A 150 8.32 -23.86 -6.55
CA ASP A 150 9.54 -24.59 -6.18
C ASP A 150 9.48 -25.14 -4.74
N ASN A 151 10.51 -25.90 -4.37
CA ASN A 151 10.67 -26.48 -3.04
C ASN A 151 11.98 -26.06 -2.36
N THR A 152 12.60 -24.98 -2.82
CA THR A 152 13.82 -24.45 -2.20
C THR A 152 13.51 -23.81 -0.85
N LYS A 153 14.46 -23.93 0.09
CA LYS A 153 14.36 -23.31 1.42
C LYS A 153 15.15 -22.01 1.42
N THR A 154 14.61 -21.00 0.77
CA THR A 154 15.23 -19.70 0.61
C THR A 154 14.20 -18.60 0.74
N GLU A 155 14.60 -17.36 0.48
CA GLU A 155 13.76 -16.18 0.56
C GLU A 155 12.73 -16.13 -0.58
N HIS A 156 11.44 -16.02 -0.21
CA HIS A 156 10.32 -15.78 -1.11
C HIS A 156 9.39 -14.76 -0.47
N GLY A 157 9.36 -13.53 -0.98
CA GLY A 157 8.60 -12.48 -0.31
C GLY A 157 8.40 -11.21 -1.15
N PHE A 158 8.14 -10.10 -0.48
CA PHE A 158 7.90 -8.79 -1.07
C PHE A 158 6.76 -8.83 -2.10
N VAL A 159 5.64 -9.39 -1.66
CA VAL A 159 4.49 -9.72 -2.51
C VAL A 159 3.61 -8.53 -2.77
N SER A 160 3.23 -8.34 -4.03
CA SER A 160 2.14 -7.46 -4.43
C SER A 160 1.06 -8.26 -5.14
N THR A 161 -0.20 -7.97 -4.87
CA THR A 161 -1.34 -8.71 -5.42
C THR A 161 -2.42 -7.76 -5.90
N ILE A 162 -2.97 -8.04 -7.10
CA ILE A 162 -4.13 -7.33 -7.66
C ILE A 162 -5.23 -8.32 -8.07
N ASN A 163 -6.45 -7.80 -8.21
CA ASN A 163 -7.51 -8.49 -8.94
C ASN A 163 -7.22 -8.41 -10.45
N TYR A 164 -7.15 -9.56 -11.10
CA TYR A 164 -6.98 -9.67 -12.54
C TYR A 164 -7.93 -10.71 -13.12
N ASN A 165 -8.88 -10.28 -13.98
CA ASN A 165 -9.92 -11.14 -14.55
C ASN A 165 -10.76 -11.91 -13.52
N ASN A 166 -11.03 -11.29 -12.36
CA ASN A 166 -11.72 -11.87 -11.21
C ASN A 166 -10.94 -12.97 -10.45
N ASP A 167 -9.70 -13.23 -10.85
CA ASP A 167 -8.70 -14.02 -10.14
C ASP A 167 -7.67 -13.10 -9.49
N PHE A 168 -6.66 -13.65 -8.84
CA PHE A 168 -5.57 -12.92 -8.23
C PHE A 168 -4.29 -13.08 -9.04
N LEU A 169 -3.61 -11.97 -9.28
CA LEU A 169 -2.27 -11.93 -9.85
C LEU A 169 -1.31 -11.33 -8.83
N SER A 170 -0.28 -12.10 -8.48
CA SER A 170 0.78 -11.64 -7.58
C SER A 170 2.11 -11.55 -8.31
N THR A 171 2.93 -10.56 -7.92
CA THR A 171 4.37 -10.52 -8.21
C THR A 171 5.15 -10.56 -6.90
N TYR A 172 6.33 -11.17 -6.92
CA TYR A 172 7.12 -11.40 -5.71
C TYR A 172 8.59 -11.65 -6.04
N LEU A 173 9.44 -11.39 -5.06
CA LEU A 173 10.86 -11.75 -5.11
C LEU A 173 11.02 -13.23 -4.79
N ASP A 174 11.90 -13.90 -5.57
CA ASP A 174 12.10 -15.33 -5.51
C ASP A 174 13.59 -15.67 -5.51
N GLY A 175 14.07 -16.19 -4.42
CA GLY A 175 15.46 -16.53 -4.19
C GLY A 175 15.85 -17.95 -4.57
N ARG A 176 15.00 -18.73 -5.30
CA ARG A 176 15.29 -20.13 -5.66
C ARG A 176 16.65 -20.34 -6.32
N GLN A 177 17.14 -19.36 -7.09
CA GLN A 177 18.44 -19.47 -7.74
C GLN A 177 19.60 -19.44 -6.74
N ASN A 178 19.45 -18.74 -5.59
CA ASN A 178 20.46 -18.75 -4.53
C ASN A 178 20.65 -20.15 -3.94
N GLU A 179 19.56 -20.91 -3.79
CA GLU A 179 19.64 -22.31 -3.31
C GLU A 179 20.15 -23.26 -4.40
N LEU A 180 19.63 -23.15 -5.62
CA LEU A 180 20.05 -23.98 -6.74
C LEU A 180 21.53 -23.82 -7.04
N ALA A 181 22.09 -22.62 -6.95
CA ALA A 181 23.52 -22.36 -7.17
C ALA A 181 24.44 -23.05 -6.17
N LYS A 182 23.95 -23.44 -4.98
CA LYS A 182 24.74 -24.25 -4.03
C LYS A 182 24.99 -25.69 -4.57
N HIS A 183 24.13 -26.18 -5.45
CA HIS A 183 24.13 -27.52 -5.98
C HIS A 183 24.50 -27.59 -7.46
N ASP A 184 24.36 -26.51 -8.21
CA ASP A 184 24.70 -26.42 -9.64
C ASP A 184 25.52 -25.15 -9.92
N LYS A 185 26.82 -25.37 -10.29
CA LYS A 185 27.74 -24.26 -10.62
C LYS A 185 27.36 -23.50 -11.90
N GLY A 186 26.48 -24.04 -12.72
CA GLY A 186 25.92 -23.35 -13.90
C GLY A 186 24.85 -22.32 -13.57
N VAL A 187 24.29 -22.38 -12.36
CA VAL A 187 23.29 -21.42 -11.88
C VAL A 187 23.98 -20.26 -11.17
N LYS A 188 23.64 -19.02 -11.54
CA LYS A 188 24.11 -17.81 -10.83
C LYS A 188 23.25 -17.58 -9.59
N PRO A 189 23.87 -17.36 -8.41
CA PRO A 189 23.10 -16.98 -7.22
C PRO A 189 22.55 -15.56 -7.38
N GLN A 190 21.23 -15.42 -7.44
CA GLN A 190 20.55 -14.12 -7.63
C GLN A 190 19.09 -14.21 -7.21
N MET A 191 18.53 -13.06 -6.85
CA MET A 191 17.10 -12.88 -6.65
C MET A 191 16.43 -12.63 -7.99
N THR A 192 15.27 -13.24 -8.22
CA THR A 192 14.47 -13.04 -9.44
C THR A 192 13.12 -12.40 -9.10
N LEU A 193 12.49 -11.76 -10.06
CA LEU A 193 11.10 -11.34 -9.97
C LEU A 193 10.21 -12.34 -10.73
N ARG A 194 9.20 -12.85 -10.05
CA ARG A 194 8.24 -13.79 -10.64
C ARG A 194 6.80 -13.31 -10.47
N SER A 195 5.92 -13.89 -11.24
CA SER A 195 4.47 -13.70 -11.09
C SER A 195 3.76 -15.04 -11.04
N THR A 196 2.71 -15.10 -10.21
CA THR A 196 1.79 -16.24 -10.14
C THR A 196 0.37 -15.72 -10.16
N SER A 197 -0.50 -16.27 -11.02
CA SER A 197 -1.93 -16.06 -10.92
C SER A 197 -2.62 -17.30 -10.36
N TYR A 198 -3.68 -17.08 -9.58
CA TYR A 198 -4.44 -18.13 -8.91
C TYR A 198 -5.89 -17.69 -8.68
N ASN A 199 -6.79 -18.65 -8.64
CA ASN A 199 -8.20 -18.39 -8.35
C ASN A 199 -8.51 -18.40 -6.85
N VAL A 200 -9.73 -18.04 -6.47
CA VAL A 200 -10.18 -18.00 -5.08
C VAL A 200 -10.15 -19.37 -4.40
N ASP A 201 -10.22 -20.45 -5.16
CA ASP A 201 -10.12 -21.83 -4.63
C ASP A 201 -8.67 -22.28 -4.40
N GLY A 202 -7.69 -21.46 -4.82
CA GLY A 202 -6.26 -21.73 -4.63
C GLY A 202 -5.63 -22.55 -5.76
N GLU A 203 -6.26 -22.65 -6.91
CA GLU A 203 -5.66 -23.26 -8.09
C GLU A 203 -4.70 -22.28 -8.75
N ILE A 204 -3.44 -22.71 -8.97
CA ILE A 204 -2.44 -21.94 -9.71
C ILE A 204 -2.76 -21.99 -11.20
N LEU A 205 -2.98 -20.84 -11.80
CA LEU A 205 -3.32 -20.69 -13.22
C LEU A 205 -2.10 -20.34 -14.09
N MET A 206 -1.12 -19.65 -13.50
CA MET A 206 0.09 -19.20 -14.20
C MET A 206 1.25 -19.04 -13.21
N ASP A 207 2.47 -19.37 -13.64
CA ASP A 207 3.74 -19.05 -12.98
C ASP A 207 4.74 -18.60 -14.07
N LYS A 208 5.25 -17.36 -13.97
CA LYS A 208 6.16 -16.78 -14.97
C LYS A 208 7.32 -16.04 -14.32
N LEU A 209 8.49 -16.16 -14.91
CA LEU A 209 9.62 -15.28 -14.66
C LEU A 209 9.35 -13.93 -15.35
N ILE A 210 9.61 -12.84 -14.65
CA ILE A 210 9.55 -11.48 -15.17
C ILE A 210 10.95 -10.94 -15.41
N ASP A 211 11.80 -11.05 -14.40
CA ASP A 211 13.19 -10.58 -14.44
C ASP A 211 14.09 -11.59 -13.70
N ASP A 212 15.24 -11.88 -14.28
CA ASP A 212 16.14 -12.91 -13.78
C ASP A 212 17.16 -12.39 -12.76
N ARG A 213 17.20 -11.06 -12.53
CA ARG A 213 18.09 -10.45 -11.53
C ARG A 213 17.55 -9.13 -11.00
N VAL A 214 17.17 -9.10 -9.72
CA VAL A 214 16.58 -7.94 -9.07
C VAL A 214 17.16 -7.70 -7.68
N CYS A 215 16.83 -6.57 -7.06
CA CYS A 215 17.18 -6.27 -5.67
C CYS A 215 16.56 -7.29 -4.72
N ASP A 216 17.33 -7.78 -3.75
CA ASP A 216 16.94 -8.88 -2.88
C ASP A 216 15.91 -8.47 -1.79
N CYS A 217 15.71 -7.18 -1.51
CA CYS A 217 15.06 -6.75 -0.28
C CYS A 217 14.19 -5.49 -0.42
N CYS A 218 13.75 -5.19 -1.63
CA CYS A 218 12.90 -4.03 -1.88
C CYS A 218 11.49 -4.46 -2.25
N GLN A 219 10.47 -3.76 -1.73
CA GLN A 219 9.09 -4.00 -2.09
C GLN A 219 8.91 -3.93 -3.59
N THR A 220 8.08 -4.83 -4.10
CA THR A 220 7.47 -4.71 -5.43
C THR A 220 6.13 -4.00 -5.32
N ASP A 221 5.61 -3.51 -6.42
CA ASP A 221 4.23 -3.07 -6.46
C ASP A 221 3.55 -3.41 -7.78
N LEU A 222 2.21 -3.54 -7.76
CA LEU A 222 1.37 -3.89 -8.88
C LEU A 222 0.21 -2.90 -9.04
N GLY A 223 0.07 -2.38 -10.26
CA GLY A 223 -1.11 -1.64 -10.68
C GLY A 223 -1.82 -2.35 -11.84
N ILE A 224 -3.04 -1.94 -12.13
CA ILE A 224 -3.79 -2.41 -13.31
C ILE A 224 -4.54 -1.25 -13.96
N THR A 225 -4.37 -1.08 -15.26
CA THR A 225 -5.07 -0.04 -16.02
C THR A 225 -6.52 -0.42 -16.30
N LYS A 226 -7.34 0.56 -16.68
CA LYS A 226 -8.72 0.31 -17.13
C LYS A 226 -8.78 -0.61 -18.35
N SER A 227 -7.76 -0.60 -19.21
CA SER A 227 -7.61 -1.54 -20.33
C SER A 227 -7.16 -2.94 -19.89
N ASN A 228 -7.19 -3.22 -18.59
CA ASN A 228 -6.84 -4.51 -18.00
C ASN A 228 -5.40 -4.95 -18.29
N ILE A 229 -4.46 -4.00 -18.25
CA ILE A 229 -3.03 -4.25 -18.39
C ILE A 229 -2.40 -4.17 -16.99
N PRO A 230 -1.98 -5.28 -16.37
CA PRO A 230 -1.18 -5.29 -15.15
C PRO A 230 0.20 -4.68 -15.41
N ILE A 231 0.70 -3.93 -14.41
CA ILE A 231 2.01 -3.28 -14.44
C ILE A 231 2.70 -3.59 -13.10
N THR A 232 3.88 -4.18 -13.14
CA THR A 232 4.73 -4.33 -11.95
C THR A 232 5.87 -3.33 -11.98
N VAL A 233 6.18 -2.78 -10.81
CA VAL A 233 7.36 -1.94 -10.58
C VAL A 233 8.21 -2.52 -9.47
N TYR A 234 9.51 -2.44 -9.60
CA TYR A 234 10.46 -3.05 -8.68
C TYR A 234 11.83 -2.39 -8.79
N ARG A 235 12.69 -2.66 -7.82
CA ARG A 235 14.09 -2.24 -7.89
C ARG A 235 14.91 -3.32 -8.57
N ASP A 236 15.55 -2.97 -9.67
CA ASP A 236 16.48 -3.83 -10.39
C ASP A 236 17.84 -3.95 -9.68
N ARG A 237 18.68 -4.86 -10.16
CA ARG A 237 20.04 -5.04 -9.74
C ARG A 237 20.93 -5.46 -10.90
N SER A 238 21.67 -4.50 -11.49
CA SER A 238 22.63 -4.80 -12.55
C SER A 238 23.85 -5.58 -12.02
N GLU A 239 24.70 -6.07 -12.92
CA GLU A 239 25.97 -6.70 -12.54
C GLU A 239 26.93 -5.73 -11.83
N ASN A 240 26.80 -4.42 -12.08
CA ASN A 240 27.59 -3.37 -11.45
C ASN A 240 26.91 -2.76 -10.20
N GLU A 241 25.93 -3.44 -9.62
CA GLU A 241 25.17 -3.00 -8.44
C GLU A 241 24.40 -1.69 -8.66
N THR A 242 24.05 -1.35 -9.92
CA THR A 242 23.09 -0.27 -10.18
C THR A 242 21.70 -0.74 -9.80
N ARG A 243 20.98 0.04 -8.99
CA ARG A 243 19.71 -0.30 -8.36
C ARG A 243 18.60 0.68 -8.77
N ASP A 244 18.45 0.90 -10.06
CA ASP A 244 17.39 1.78 -10.59
C ASP A 244 16.02 1.10 -10.56
N ILE A 245 14.94 1.88 -10.68
CA ILE A 245 13.57 1.34 -10.73
C ILE A 245 13.23 0.93 -12.14
N TYR A 246 12.74 -0.32 -12.25
CA TYR A 246 12.28 -0.94 -13.48
C TYR A 246 10.79 -1.23 -13.42
N TYR A 247 10.20 -1.44 -14.59
CA TYR A 247 8.81 -1.89 -14.75
C TYR A 247 8.70 -2.94 -15.84
N SER A 248 7.65 -3.74 -15.76
CA SER A 248 7.16 -4.62 -16.82
C SER A 248 5.64 -4.62 -16.81
N PHE A 249 5.02 -4.78 -17.97
CA PHE A 249 3.56 -4.87 -18.09
C PHE A 249 3.15 -6.20 -18.74
N PHE A 250 1.98 -6.70 -18.33
CA PHE A 250 1.46 -7.98 -18.81
C PHE A 250 0.43 -7.76 -19.92
N LYS A 251 0.72 -8.26 -21.11
CA LYS A 251 -0.14 -8.15 -22.27
C LYS A 251 0.01 -9.37 -23.17
N ASP A 252 -1.07 -9.78 -23.81
CA ASP A 252 -1.08 -10.93 -24.73
C ASP A 252 -0.46 -12.19 -24.11
N SER A 253 -0.81 -12.43 -22.82
CA SER A 253 -0.33 -13.56 -22.02
C SER A 253 1.18 -13.58 -21.72
N ASN A 254 1.87 -12.47 -21.90
CA ASN A 254 3.30 -12.34 -21.58
C ASN A 254 3.64 -11.03 -20.88
N TRP A 255 4.66 -11.07 -20.01
CA TRP A 255 5.29 -9.88 -19.50
C TRP A 255 6.17 -9.25 -20.57
N SER A 256 6.17 -7.93 -20.67
CA SER A 256 7.09 -7.19 -21.52
C SER A 256 8.53 -7.40 -21.06
N ILE A 257 9.50 -7.16 -21.92
CA ILE A 257 10.89 -7.02 -21.50
C ILE A 257 10.95 -5.91 -20.46
N PRO A 258 11.62 -6.13 -19.31
CA PRO A 258 11.83 -5.09 -18.31
C PRO A 258 12.45 -3.82 -18.88
N ALA A 259 11.91 -2.67 -18.47
CA ALA A 259 12.42 -1.37 -18.88
C ALA A 259 12.62 -0.46 -17.66
N VAL A 260 13.64 0.38 -17.72
CA VAL A 260 13.93 1.33 -16.64
C VAL A 260 12.89 2.46 -16.64
N VAL A 261 12.42 2.85 -15.43
CA VAL A 261 11.57 4.03 -15.27
C VAL A 261 12.39 5.30 -15.48
N ASN A 262 13.56 5.37 -14.84
CA ASN A 262 14.53 6.46 -14.99
C ASN A 262 15.95 5.96 -14.69
N ASN A 263 16.93 6.46 -15.43
CA ASN A 263 18.34 6.14 -15.24
C ASN A 263 18.94 6.99 -14.12
N ASP A 264 18.65 6.67 -12.88
CA ASP A 264 19.20 7.35 -11.68
C ASP A 264 20.68 7.01 -11.49
N LYS A 265 21.11 5.85 -11.99
CA LYS A 265 22.46 5.29 -11.86
C LYS A 265 22.90 5.12 -10.41
N TRP A 266 21.95 4.80 -9.54
CA TRP A 266 22.26 4.59 -8.13
C TRP A 266 23.00 3.28 -7.92
N ILE A 267 24.26 3.39 -7.54
CA ILE A 267 25.14 2.24 -7.26
C ILE A 267 25.21 2.04 -5.75
N ILE A 268 24.73 0.88 -5.27
CA ILE A 268 24.79 0.53 -3.86
C ILE A 268 25.03 -0.98 -3.67
N SER A 269 26.16 -1.30 -2.99
CA SER A 269 26.49 -2.69 -2.58
C SER A 269 25.80 -3.02 -1.25
N GLY A 270 24.47 -3.02 -1.23
CA GLY A 270 23.69 -3.22 -0.01
C GLY A 270 22.19 -3.33 -0.27
N CYS A 271 21.44 -3.46 0.83
CA CYS A 271 19.99 -3.54 0.82
C CYS A 271 19.36 -2.19 1.18
N PRO A 272 18.88 -1.39 0.22
CA PRO A 272 18.28 -0.10 0.53
C PRO A 272 16.92 -0.21 1.23
N VAL A 273 16.20 -1.34 1.07
CA VAL A 273 14.88 -1.61 1.63
C VAL A 273 13.90 -0.47 1.34
N ASN A 274 13.95 0.03 0.12
CA ASN A 274 13.10 1.09 -0.40
C ASN A 274 12.67 0.73 -1.82
N GLY A 275 11.57 0.04 -1.95
CA GLY A 275 10.95 -0.25 -3.24
C GLY A 275 10.12 0.92 -3.76
N PRO A 276 9.70 0.87 -5.03
CA PRO A 276 8.76 1.81 -5.61
C PRO A 276 7.33 1.51 -5.18
N ALA A 277 6.43 2.46 -5.44
CA ALA A 277 4.99 2.22 -5.43
C ALA A 277 4.36 2.76 -6.72
N ILE A 278 3.29 2.10 -7.20
CA ILE A 278 2.57 2.44 -8.43
C ILE A 278 1.07 2.57 -8.16
N SER A 279 0.44 3.56 -8.77
CA SER A 279 -1.01 3.65 -8.85
C SER A 279 -1.45 3.90 -10.30
N THR A 280 -2.70 3.58 -10.60
CA THR A 280 -3.30 3.74 -11.93
C THR A 280 -4.62 4.49 -11.85
N PHE A 281 -4.86 5.35 -12.82
CA PHE A 281 -6.15 6.00 -13.00
C PHE A 281 -6.56 5.95 -14.48
N LYS A 282 -7.64 5.25 -14.79
CA LYS A 282 -8.00 4.88 -16.17
C LYS A 282 -6.84 4.11 -16.83
N ASN A 283 -6.26 4.65 -17.92
CA ASN A 283 -5.11 4.04 -18.60
C ASN A 283 -3.77 4.69 -18.26
N SER A 284 -3.81 5.78 -17.47
CA SER A 284 -2.61 6.42 -16.95
C SER A 284 -2.08 5.70 -15.72
N SER A 285 -0.80 5.83 -15.48
CA SER A 285 -0.11 5.31 -14.30
C SER A 285 0.90 6.32 -13.78
N SER A 286 1.18 6.27 -12.49
CA SER A 286 2.27 7.01 -11.88
C SER A 286 3.04 6.14 -10.91
N VAL A 287 4.35 6.32 -10.87
CA VAL A 287 5.27 5.58 -10.02
C VAL A 287 6.07 6.57 -9.17
N VAL A 288 6.21 6.29 -7.87
CA VAL A 288 7.03 7.04 -6.93
C VAL A 288 8.13 6.15 -6.38
N TRP A 289 9.32 6.71 -6.18
CA TRP A 289 10.45 5.95 -5.63
C TRP A 289 11.46 6.82 -4.89
N TYR A 290 12.23 6.16 -4.05
CA TYR A 290 13.43 6.69 -3.42
C TYR A 290 14.66 6.33 -4.24
N THR A 291 15.62 7.25 -4.34
CA THR A 291 16.92 7.03 -4.96
C THR A 291 17.97 7.88 -4.27
N GLU A 292 19.23 7.64 -4.56
CA GLU A 292 20.32 8.54 -4.17
C GLU A 292 21.10 8.97 -5.42
N GLU A 293 21.37 10.24 -5.52
CA GLU A 293 22.20 10.82 -6.56
C GLU A 293 23.32 11.64 -5.90
N GLU A 294 24.56 11.34 -6.27
CA GLU A 294 25.74 12.04 -5.72
C GLU A 294 25.83 12.00 -4.18
N GLY A 295 25.24 10.95 -3.56
CA GLY A 295 25.18 10.77 -2.11
C GLY A 295 24.05 11.53 -1.42
N GLU A 296 23.13 12.14 -2.16
CA GLU A 296 21.95 12.82 -1.64
C GLU A 296 20.69 11.97 -1.84
N SER A 297 19.93 11.79 -0.77
CA SER A 297 18.63 11.11 -0.77
C SER A 297 17.60 11.92 -1.56
N LYS A 298 16.88 11.28 -2.49
CA LYS A 298 15.87 11.92 -3.33
C LYS A 298 14.62 11.09 -3.45
N LEU A 299 13.48 11.75 -3.60
CA LEU A 299 12.22 11.15 -4.01
C LEU A 299 11.85 11.66 -5.40
N LYS A 300 11.45 10.75 -6.27
CA LYS A 300 11.02 11.06 -7.63
C LYS A 300 9.66 10.43 -7.92
N ILE A 301 8.91 11.05 -8.81
CA ILE A 301 7.65 10.54 -9.35
C ILE A 301 7.66 10.70 -10.87
N ALA A 302 7.21 9.67 -11.58
CA ALA A 302 7.02 9.74 -13.04
C ALA A 302 5.59 9.35 -13.39
N PHE A 303 5.07 9.92 -14.46
CA PHE A 303 3.74 9.66 -15.00
C PHE A 303 3.84 8.97 -16.36
N SER A 304 2.79 8.27 -16.73
CA SER A 304 2.61 7.68 -18.05
C SER A 304 1.14 7.76 -18.43
N GLU A 305 0.85 8.32 -19.59
CA GLU A 305 -0.51 8.29 -20.15
C GLU A 305 -0.89 6.89 -20.69
N ASN A 306 0.14 6.14 -21.12
CA ASN A 306 -0.01 4.77 -21.61
C ASN A 306 1.30 4.01 -21.38
N ILE A 307 1.26 3.03 -20.50
CA ILE A 307 2.43 2.27 -20.09
C ILE A 307 3.22 1.61 -21.24
N ILE A 308 2.56 1.32 -22.34
CA ILE A 308 3.24 0.75 -23.52
C ILE A 308 4.30 1.69 -24.09
N ASN A 309 4.13 3.00 -23.90
CA ASN A 309 5.05 4.04 -24.35
C ASN A 309 6.12 4.38 -23.30
N GLY A 310 6.02 3.80 -22.09
CA GLY A 310 6.92 4.09 -20.97
C GLY A 310 6.45 5.26 -20.10
N PHE A 311 7.34 5.72 -19.23
CA PHE A 311 7.11 6.85 -18.32
C PHE A 311 7.78 8.12 -18.89
N ASP A 312 7.20 9.27 -18.57
CA ASP A 312 7.78 10.59 -18.84
C ASP A 312 8.97 10.86 -17.92
N ASP A 313 9.72 11.94 -18.20
CA ASP A 313 10.81 12.41 -17.34
C ASP A 313 10.29 12.63 -15.89
N PRO A 314 11.05 12.22 -14.88
CA PRO A 314 10.60 12.29 -13.50
C PRO A 314 10.56 13.72 -12.96
N ILE A 315 9.60 13.96 -12.06
CA ILE A 315 9.50 15.15 -11.24
C ILE A 315 10.20 14.88 -9.92
N LEU A 316 11.14 15.75 -9.53
CA LEU A 316 11.76 15.70 -8.21
C LEU A 316 10.76 16.19 -7.15
N ILE A 317 10.54 15.38 -6.10
CA ILE A 317 9.69 15.74 -4.98
C ILE A 317 10.49 16.59 -4.00
N ASN A 318 9.93 17.71 -3.58
CA ASN A 318 10.56 18.59 -2.60
C ASN A 318 10.43 17.99 -1.19
N ALA A 319 11.42 17.22 -0.79
CA ALA A 319 11.61 16.67 0.55
C ALA A 319 12.90 17.22 1.17
N ASN A 320 13.05 17.15 2.49
CA ASN A 320 14.24 17.69 3.18
C ASN A 320 15.37 16.66 3.22
N ASP A 321 15.13 15.54 3.91
CA ASP A 321 16.04 14.39 3.99
C ASP A 321 15.16 13.12 4.01
N PRO A 322 14.70 12.66 2.84
CA PRO A 322 13.70 11.61 2.77
C PRO A 322 14.27 10.26 3.19
N LEU A 323 13.54 9.58 4.07
CA LEU A 323 13.78 8.16 4.40
C LEU A 323 13.20 7.22 3.34
N GLY A 324 12.44 7.73 2.38
CA GLY A 324 11.68 6.94 1.43
C GLY A 324 10.40 6.38 2.03
N ARG A 325 10.22 5.05 1.99
CA ARG A 325 9.03 4.32 2.46
C ARG A 325 7.75 4.87 1.85
N VAL A 326 7.79 4.97 0.54
CA VAL A 326 6.77 5.64 -0.28
C VAL A 326 5.53 4.78 -0.48
N ASP A 327 4.39 5.47 -0.67
CA ASP A 327 3.16 4.90 -1.22
C ASP A 327 2.44 5.94 -2.08
N ILE A 328 1.54 5.53 -2.97
CA ILE A 328 0.96 6.41 -3.98
C ILE A 328 -0.47 6.04 -4.35
N GLU A 329 -1.31 7.07 -4.57
CA GLU A 329 -2.63 6.92 -5.18
C GLU A 329 -2.90 8.02 -6.21
N MET A 330 -3.27 7.63 -7.43
CA MET A 330 -3.69 8.57 -8.47
C MET A 330 -5.12 9.06 -8.21
N ILE A 331 -5.30 10.38 -8.19
CA ILE A 331 -6.62 11.03 -8.07
C ILE A 331 -7.16 11.53 -9.43
N SER A 332 -6.31 11.61 -10.42
CA SER A 332 -6.65 11.90 -11.83
C SER A 332 -5.57 11.38 -12.75
N GLU A 333 -5.76 11.51 -14.06
CA GLU A 333 -4.75 11.10 -15.08
C GLU A 333 -3.41 11.84 -14.92
N THR A 334 -3.41 13.00 -14.28
CA THR A 334 -2.24 13.87 -14.12
C THR A 334 -1.88 14.21 -12.66
N SER A 335 -2.59 13.64 -11.70
CA SER A 335 -2.38 13.98 -10.28
C SER A 335 -2.35 12.76 -9.40
N SER A 336 -1.41 12.74 -8.47
CA SER A 336 -1.27 11.70 -7.46
C SER A 336 -1.14 12.30 -6.06
N LEU A 337 -1.63 11.58 -5.06
CA LEU A 337 -1.25 11.73 -3.67
C LEU A 337 -0.15 10.72 -3.36
N ILE A 338 0.90 11.16 -2.71
CA ILE A 338 2.00 10.31 -2.26
C ILE A 338 2.14 10.41 -0.74
N SER A 339 2.42 9.31 -0.08
CA SER A 339 2.91 9.30 1.30
C SER A 339 4.38 8.94 1.34
N TYR A 340 5.11 9.51 2.27
CA TYR A 340 6.53 9.23 2.47
C TYR A 340 6.97 9.64 3.87
N MET A 341 8.12 9.13 4.30
CA MET A 341 8.77 9.57 5.52
C MET A 341 9.92 10.53 5.20
N ASP A 342 9.99 11.63 5.94
CA ASP A 342 10.97 12.71 5.74
C ASP A 342 11.53 13.20 7.09
N ILE A 343 12.81 13.50 7.15
CA ILE A 343 13.46 14.06 8.33
C ILE A 343 13.51 15.59 8.19
N VAL A 344 13.02 16.26 9.22
CA VAL A 344 13.05 17.71 9.36
C VAL A 344 13.52 18.02 10.78
N ASP A 345 14.59 18.81 10.93
CA ASP A 345 15.16 19.17 12.23
C ASP A 345 15.38 17.95 13.16
N GLU A 346 16.03 16.90 12.61
CA GLU A 346 16.35 15.62 13.29
C GLU A 346 15.15 14.75 13.68
N LYS A 347 13.92 15.13 13.30
CA LYS A 347 12.70 14.39 13.57
C LYS A 347 12.12 13.81 12.30
N ALA A 348 11.63 12.59 12.36
CA ALA A 348 10.96 11.95 11.24
C ALA A 348 9.45 12.22 11.26
N TYR A 349 8.90 12.51 10.09
CA TYR A 349 7.48 12.79 9.89
C TYR A 349 6.92 11.95 8.75
N ILE A 350 5.68 11.53 8.90
CA ILE A 350 4.87 11.07 7.77
C ILE A 350 4.28 12.29 7.09
N LYS A 351 4.50 12.41 5.78
CA LYS A 351 3.93 13.46 4.93
C LYS A 351 3.03 12.86 3.86
N VAL A 352 1.97 13.58 3.52
CA VAL A 352 1.19 13.33 2.30
C VAL A 352 1.28 14.56 1.42
N GLN A 353 1.57 14.37 0.14
CA GLN A 353 1.78 15.45 -0.83
C GLN A 353 1.02 15.18 -2.12
N LYS A 354 0.35 16.20 -2.66
CA LYS A 354 -0.25 16.18 -4.00
C LYS A 354 0.78 16.63 -5.02
N ILE A 355 1.00 15.79 -6.03
CA ILE A 355 1.82 16.13 -7.20
C ILE A 355 0.93 16.13 -8.44
N ASN A 356 1.03 17.18 -9.24
CA ASN A 356 0.38 17.27 -10.54
C ASN A 356 1.44 17.40 -11.63
N SER A 357 1.40 16.54 -12.64
CA SER A 357 2.41 16.48 -13.72
C SER A 357 2.43 17.72 -14.62
N ILE A 358 1.34 18.50 -14.67
CA ILE A 358 1.22 19.68 -15.53
C ILE A 358 1.55 20.97 -14.75
N THR A 359 1.00 21.11 -13.54
CA THR A 359 1.10 22.38 -12.78
C THR A 359 2.22 22.37 -11.76
N GLY A 360 2.81 21.21 -11.45
CA GLY A 360 3.86 21.08 -10.45
C GLY A 360 3.40 21.47 -9.03
N ASN A 361 2.11 21.29 -8.69
CA ASN A 361 1.61 21.61 -7.36
C ASN A 361 2.32 20.74 -6.31
N ASN A 362 2.90 21.38 -5.30
CA ASN A 362 3.73 20.75 -4.26
C ASN A 362 3.17 20.92 -2.85
N LYS A 363 1.84 21.08 -2.71
CA LYS A 363 1.21 21.24 -1.39
C LYS A 363 1.27 19.93 -0.63
N PHE A 364 1.76 19.96 0.59
CA PHE A 364 1.86 18.79 1.48
C PHE A 364 1.22 19.05 2.83
N ILE A 365 0.90 17.97 3.54
CA ILE A 365 0.45 17.98 4.93
C ILE A 365 1.30 17.01 5.75
N ILE A 366 1.64 17.40 6.98
CA ILE A 366 2.26 16.51 7.96
C ILE A 366 1.14 15.74 8.67
N ILE A 367 1.25 14.42 8.67
CA ILE A 367 0.29 13.53 9.32
C ILE A 367 0.64 13.33 10.78
N GLU A 368 1.88 12.91 11.08
CA GLU A 368 2.36 12.63 12.44
C GLU A 368 3.89 12.69 12.51
N GLU A 369 4.44 13.05 13.67
CA GLU A 369 5.83 12.78 14.03
C GLU A 369 5.96 11.30 14.37
N ILE A 370 6.95 10.61 13.80
CA ILE A 370 7.11 9.15 13.93
C ILE A 370 8.57 8.80 14.22
N SER A 371 8.80 7.58 14.72
CA SER A 371 10.16 7.05 14.84
C SER A 371 10.79 6.82 13.46
N ASN A 372 12.05 7.17 13.27
CA ASN A 372 12.82 6.86 12.06
C ASN A 372 13.32 5.40 12.01
N THR A 373 13.05 4.61 13.04
CA THR A 373 13.48 3.21 13.11
C THR A 373 12.74 2.33 12.09
N ARG A 374 13.30 1.16 11.84
CA ARG A 374 12.67 0.14 10.96
C ARG A 374 11.28 -0.27 11.43
N ALA A 375 11.06 -0.30 12.74
CA ALA A 375 9.80 -0.70 13.35
C ALA A 375 8.59 0.17 12.97
N SER A 376 8.80 1.40 12.46
CA SER A 376 7.71 2.24 11.94
C SER A 376 7.13 1.75 10.61
N GLY A 377 7.79 0.80 9.95
CA GLY A 377 7.30 0.19 8.71
C GLY A 377 7.13 1.18 7.57
N PHE A 378 6.13 0.91 6.74
CA PHE A 378 5.74 1.72 5.58
C PHE A 378 4.35 2.32 5.82
N PRO A 379 4.20 3.65 5.91
CA PRO A 379 2.88 4.28 5.87
C PRO A 379 2.17 3.93 4.55
N LYS A 380 0.87 3.61 4.62
CA LYS A 380 0.07 3.25 3.46
C LYS A 380 -1.08 4.22 3.29
N ILE A 381 -1.33 4.64 2.04
CA ILE A 381 -2.48 5.45 1.68
C ILE A 381 -3.41 4.68 0.75
N ASN A 382 -4.70 5.03 0.80
CA ASN A 382 -5.67 4.52 -0.14
C ASN A 382 -6.82 5.51 -0.32
N ILE A 383 -7.30 5.68 -1.55
CA ILE A 383 -8.44 6.53 -1.86
C ILE A 383 -9.73 5.78 -1.50
N ILE A 384 -10.58 6.43 -0.70
CA ILE A 384 -11.93 5.93 -0.39
C ILE A 384 -12.93 6.44 -1.42
N ASP A 385 -12.88 7.74 -1.68
CA ASP A 385 -13.70 8.43 -2.67
C ASP A 385 -12.94 9.67 -3.21
N ASN A 386 -13.57 10.44 -4.08
CA ASN A 386 -12.93 11.63 -4.68
C ASN A 386 -12.44 12.65 -3.64
N ASP A 387 -13.11 12.72 -2.49
CA ASP A 387 -12.87 13.74 -1.46
C ASP A 387 -12.05 13.22 -0.28
N LYS A 388 -11.87 11.91 -0.16
CA LYS A 388 -11.31 11.27 1.03
C LYS A 388 -10.23 10.25 0.73
N THR A 389 -9.14 10.41 1.42
CA THR A 389 -8.01 9.46 1.46
C THR A 389 -7.83 8.95 2.88
N ILE A 390 -7.57 7.69 3.06
CA ILE A 390 -7.20 7.09 4.33
C ILE A 390 -5.69 6.83 4.35
N ILE A 391 -5.06 7.08 5.49
CA ILE A 391 -3.66 6.74 5.73
C ILE A 391 -3.55 5.88 6.98
N THR A 392 -2.65 4.88 6.94
CA THR A 392 -2.35 4.00 8.07
C THR A 392 -0.85 3.82 8.25
N TRP A 393 -0.42 3.59 9.50
CA TRP A 393 0.99 3.38 9.86
C TRP A 393 1.13 2.62 11.16
N THR A 394 2.32 2.12 11.46
CA THR A 394 2.70 1.56 12.76
C THR A 394 3.26 2.66 13.65
N ASP A 395 2.61 2.98 14.76
CA ASP A 395 3.17 3.85 15.80
C ASP A 395 4.11 3.01 16.70
N ALA A 396 5.38 2.97 16.32
CA ALA A 396 6.40 2.22 17.04
C ALA A 396 6.84 2.90 18.36
N GLN A 397 6.49 4.18 18.58
CA GLN A 397 6.83 4.92 19.81
C GLN A 397 5.88 4.57 20.95
N ASN A 398 4.61 4.26 20.64
CA ASN A 398 3.55 4.01 21.60
C ASN A 398 3.07 2.56 21.58
N LYS A 399 3.95 1.60 21.90
CA LYS A 399 3.63 0.18 22.09
C LYS A 399 3.20 -0.57 20.82
N TYR A 400 3.67 -0.19 19.65
CA TYR A 400 3.31 -0.84 18.39
C TYR A 400 1.78 -0.92 18.20
N ASN A 401 1.19 0.17 17.79
CA ASN A 401 -0.22 0.23 17.46
C ASN A 401 -0.38 0.69 16.00
N VAL A 402 -1.24 0.02 15.27
CA VAL A 402 -1.71 0.52 13.99
C VAL A 402 -2.59 1.75 14.22
N LYS A 403 -2.21 2.87 13.64
CA LYS A 403 -2.98 4.10 13.60
C LYS A 403 -3.54 4.34 12.21
N THR A 404 -4.68 4.98 12.16
CA THR A 404 -5.34 5.38 10.92
C THR A 404 -5.92 6.78 11.02
N MET A 405 -5.86 7.50 9.90
CA MET A 405 -6.40 8.85 9.79
C MET A 405 -7.09 9.06 8.45
N LEU A 406 -8.22 9.72 8.46
CA LEU A 406 -8.92 10.18 7.28
C LEU A 406 -8.41 11.58 6.92
N LEU A 407 -8.06 11.77 5.66
CA LEU A 407 -7.62 13.03 5.07
C LEU A 407 -8.68 13.53 4.10
N ASN A 408 -9.11 14.78 4.25
CA ASN A 408 -9.96 15.44 3.28
C ASN A 408 -9.11 16.01 2.13
N ASN A 409 -9.35 15.52 0.91
CA ASN A 409 -8.56 15.88 -0.28
C ASN A 409 -8.73 17.33 -0.70
N SER A 410 -9.81 18.02 -0.28
CA SER A 410 -10.01 19.44 -0.53
C SER A 410 -8.92 20.34 0.09
N TYR A 411 -8.14 19.79 1.04
CA TYR A 411 -6.94 20.47 1.53
C TYR A 411 -5.96 20.82 0.43
N PHE A 412 -5.89 20.03 -0.62
CA PHE A 412 -4.91 20.20 -1.71
C PHE A 412 -5.41 21.05 -2.87
N ASP A 413 -6.63 21.49 -2.85
CA ASP A 413 -7.25 22.37 -3.87
C ASP A 413 -6.85 23.85 -3.74
#